data_6b2e8acaf158e54ed04df9f613471049
#
_entry.id   6b2e8acaf158e54ed04df9f613471049
#
_cell.length_a   1.000
_cell.length_b   1.000
_cell.length_c   1.000
_cell.angle_alpha   90.00
_cell.angle_beta   90.00
_cell.angle_gamma   90.00
#
_symmetry.space_group_name_H-M   'P 1'
#
loop_
_entity.id
_entity.type
_entity.pdbx_description
1 polymer ?
#
loop_
_entity_poly.entity_id
_entity_poly.type
_entity_poly.pdbx_seq_one_letter_code
_entity_poly.pdbx_strand_id
1 'polypeptide(L)'
;MQRAKKNYLIYAVMLLLFGVLIYMAIEEGDRFSHHAVASSTVAEDTPFTMFCQFVTDNLHHPLSILLIQIIAVLLMVRLFGFLFKHIGQPGVIGEIVAGIVLGPSVLGYFFPDVFQALFPPESLTNLELLSQVGLVLFMFVIGMELDFSVLKNKINETLVISHAGILVPFFLGIVASYWIYEEYAAAQTAFLPFALFIGISMSITAFPVLARIIQERNMTKTSLGTLAIASAANDDVTAWCLLAVVIAIAKAGTFASALYAIGLTALYIIIMFMVVRPFLKKVGEVYANQE
;
A
#
# COMPACT_ATOMS: atom_id res chain seq x y z
N MET A 1 35.74 -15.95 -33.93
CA MET A 1 35.67 -17.13 -33.05
C MET A 1 36.94 -17.35 -32.20
N GLN A 2 38.15 -17.20 -32.69
CA GLN A 2 39.38 -17.41 -31.90
C GLN A 2 39.59 -16.43 -30.74
N ARG A 3 39.23 -15.12 -30.87
CA ARG A 3 39.37 -14.14 -29.78
C ARG A 3 38.45 -14.43 -28.59
N ALA A 4 37.24 -14.92 -28.84
CA ALA A 4 36.28 -15.26 -27.77
C ALA A 4 36.81 -16.48 -26.95
N LYS A 5 37.31 -17.52 -27.61
CA LYS A 5 37.90 -18.71 -26.93
C LYS A 5 39.09 -18.32 -26.05
N LYS A 6 39.93 -17.37 -26.50
CA LYS A 6 41.09 -16.88 -25.72
C LYS A 6 40.63 -16.14 -24.46
N ASN A 7 39.58 -15.35 -24.54
CA ASN A 7 39.03 -14.61 -23.39
C ASN A 7 38.40 -15.57 -22.36
N TYR A 8 37.67 -16.60 -22.80
CA TYR A 8 37.14 -17.63 -21.92
C TYR A 8 38.24 -18.43 -21.21
N LEU A 9 39.35 -18.74 -21.93
CA LEU A 9 40.49 -19.43 -21.33
C LEU A 9 41.16 -18.56 -20.26
N ILE A 10 41.40 -17.28 -20.55
CA ILE A 10 41.97 -16.32 -19.59
C ILE A 10 41.09 -16.21 -18.34
N TYR A 11 39.75 -16.10 -18.55
CA TYR A 11 38.78 -16.01 -17.46
C TYR A 11 38.77 -17.29 -16.60
N ALA A 12 38.81 -18.47 -17.22
CA ALA A 12 38.87 -19.75 -16.50
C ALA A 12 40.17 -19.90 -15.72
N VAL A 13 41.30 -19.49 -16.29
CA VAL A 13 42.60 -19.49 -15.60
C VAL A 13 42.61 -18.53 -14.43
N MET A 14 42.01 -17.33 -14.60
CA MET A 14 41.88 -16.33 -13.54
C MET A 14 41.03 -16.87 -12.39
N LEU A 15 39.87 -17.49 -12.67
CA LEU A 15 39.01 -18.07 -11.64
C LEU A 15 39.72 -19.20 -10.88
N LEU A 16 40.47 -20.11 -11.61
CA LEU A 16 41.22 -21.15 -10.98
C LEU A 16 42.36 -20.61 -10.10
N LEU A 17 43.11 -19.66 -10.60
CA LEU A 17 44.21 -19.04 -9.87
C LEU A 17 43.73 -18.33 -8.60
N PHE A 18 42.69 -17.50 -8.71
CA PHE A 18 42.14 -16.84 -7.55
C PHE A 18 41.43 -17.80 -6.60
N GLY A 19 40.78 -18.87 -7.10
CA GLY A 19 40.19 -19.92 -6.29
C GLY A 19 41.25 -20.63 -5.44
N VAL A 20 42.41 -20.97 -6.04
CA VAL A 20 43.54 -21.57 -5.31
C VAL A 20 44.14 -20.60 -4.30
N LEU A 21 44.32 -19.32 -4.68
CA LEU A 21 44.86 -18.32 -3.75
C LEU A 21 43.91 -18.07 -2.57
N ILE A 22 42.59 -18.01 -2.79
CA ILE A 22 41.59 -17.90 -1.73
C ILE A 22 41.64 -19.14 -0.83
N TYR A 23 41.71 -20.34 -1.40
CA TYR A 23 41.80 -21.57 -0.63
C TYR A 23 43.06 -21.58 0.27
N MET A 24 44.23 -21.22 -0.28
CA MET A 24 45.46 -21.12 0.49
C MET A 24 45.39 -20.06 1.59
N ALA A 25 44.77 -18.92 1.31
CA ALA A 25 44.60 -17.87 2.29
C ALA A 25 43.67 -18.29 3.44
N ILE A 26 42.61 -19.04 3.15
CA ILE A 26 41.70 -19.60 4.16
C ILE A 26 42.42 -20.65 4.99
N GLU A 27 43.16 -21.57 4.36
CA GLU A 27 43.91 -22.64 5.06
C GLU A 27 45.02 -22.07 5.99
N GLU A 28 45.71 -21.00 5.55
CA GLU A 28 46.67 -20.30 6.39
C GLU A 28 45.98 -19.51 7.51
N GLY A 29 44.80 -18.93 7.24
CA GLY A 29 43.95 -18.23 8.24
C GLY A 29 43.45 -19.18 9.33
N ASP A 30 43.05 -20.39 8.99
CA ASP A 30 42.61 -21.41 9.96
C ASP A 30 43.70 -21.78 10.98
N ARG A 31 45.01 -21.67 10.63
CA ARG A 31 46.09 -21.85 11.59
C ARG A 31 46.11 -20.82 12.72
N PHE A 32 45.54 -19.64 12.50
CA PHE A 32 45.39 -18.61 13.53
C PHE A 32 44.16 -18.80 14.43
N SER A 33 43.17 -19.60 14.00
CA SER A 33 41.93 -19.80 14.74
C SER A 33 42.01 -20.84 15.88
N HIS A 34 43.07 -21.64 15.96
CA HIS A 34 43.23 -22.68 16.98
C HIS A 34 43.39 -22.20 18.43
N HIS A 35 43.35 -20.89 18.72
CA HIS A 35 43.43 -20.35 20.08
C HIS A 35 42.14 -19.83 20.67
N ALA A 36 41.00 -19.93 20.01
CA ALA A 36 39.75 -19.27 20.45
C ALA A 36 38.52 -20.16 20.63
N VAL A 37 38.64 -21.49 20.51
CA VAL A 37 37.46 -22.37 20.71
C VAL A 37 37.68 -23.27 21.92
N ALA A 38 37.42 -22.72 23.11
CA ALA A 38 37.14 -23.53 24.28
C ALA A 38 35.67 -23.95 24.25
N SER A 39 35.43 -25.23 23.99
CA SER A 39 34.27 -26.03 24.42
C SER A 39 32.91 -25.36 24.53
N SER A 40 32.18 -25.29 23.45
CA SER A 40 30.75 -25.55 23.46
C SER A 40 30.53 -26.94 22.84
N THR A 41 29.85 -27.80 23.59
CA THR A 41 29.41 -29.12 23.12
C THR A 41 28.47 -28.92 21.94
N VAL A 42 29.08 -28.88 20.74
CA VAL A 42 28.35 -28.88 19.47
C VAL A 42 27.84 -30.30 19.30
N ALA A 43 26.51 -30.49 19.36
CA ALA A 43 25.89 -31.67 18.79
C ALA A 43 26.45 -31.86 17.38
N GLU A 44 26.73 -33.09 16.94
CA GLU A 44 27.22 -33.41 15.60
C GLU A 44 26.17 -33.01 14.56
N ASP A 45 26.17 -31.72 14.21
CA ASP A 45 25.33 -31.23 13.12
C ASP A 45 25.91 -31.76 11.81
N THR A 46 25.14 -32.57 11.12
CA THR A 46 25.53 -33.04 9.79
C THR A 46 25.56 -31.84 8.83
N PRO A 47 26.40 -31.87 7.76
CA PRO A 47 26.42 -30.80 6.76
C PRO A 47 25.03 -30.43 6.21
N PHE A 48 24.11 -31.38 6.21
CA PHE A 48 22.71 -31.15 5.79
C PHE A 48 21.92 -30.38 6.83
N THR A 49 22.08 -30.64 8.12
CA THR A 49 21.43 -29.87 9.17
C THR A 49 21.94 -28.44 9.22
N MET A 50 23.23 -28.21 9.06
CA MET A 50 23.82 -26.87 8.92
C MET A 50 23.28 -26.12 7.71
N PHE A 51 23.15 -26.79 6.56
CA PHE A 51 22.53 -26.19 5.37
C PHE A 51 21.06 -25.84 5.62
N CYS A 52 20.28 -26.72 6.25
CA CYS A 52 18.89 -26.45 6.59
C CYS A 52 18.77 -25.27 7.56
N GLN A 53 19.61 -25.19 8.58
CA GLN A 53 19.66 -24.06 9.50
C GLN A 53 19.99 -22.75 8.76
N PHE A 54 21.02 -22.76 7.93
CA PHE A 54 21.40 -21.60 7.11
C PHE A 54 20.23 -21.13 6.22
N VAL A 55 19.52 -22.06 5.56
CA VAL A 55 18.34 -21.72 4.75
C VAL A 55 17.22 -21.16 5.62
N THR A 56 16.96 -21.77 6.77
CA THR A 56 15.92 -21.33 7.70
C THR A 56 16.22 -19.94 8.24
N ASP A 57 17.45 -19.68 8.68
CA ASP A 57 17.87 -18.37 9.19
C ASP A 57 17.76 -17.29 8.13
N ASN A 58 18.12 -17.60 6.89
CA ASN A 58 17.95 -16.66 5.77
C ASN A 58 16.47 -16.43 5.41
N LEU A 59 15.61 -17.43 5.54
CA LEU A 59 14.17 -17.28 5.34
C LEU A 59 13.51 -16.39 6.41
N HIS A 60 14.03 -16.43 7.64
CA HIS A 60 13.57 -15.56 8.73
C HIS A 60 14.14 -14.14 8.69
N HIS A 61 15.05 -13.85 7.75
CA HIS A 61 15.54 -12.48 7.57
C HIS A 61 14.39 -11.55 7.12
N PRO A 62 14.25 -10.33 7.68
CA PRO A 62 13.12 -9.43 7.39
C PRO A 62 12.86 -9.18 5.91
N LEU A 63 13.94 -9.08 5.10
CA LEU A 63 13.82 -8.89 3.65
C LEU A 63 13.24 -10.13 2.96
N SER A 64 13.67 -11.33 3.37
CA SER A 64 13.18 -12.59 2.80
C SER A 64 11.70 -12.79 3.09
N ILE A 65 11.26 -12.51 4.32
CA ILE A 65 9.86 -12.54 4.72
C ILE A 65 9.05 -11.56 3.86
N LEU A 66 9.51 -10.32 3.71
CA LEU A 66 8.84 -9.31 2.89
C LEU A 66 8.71 -9.76 1.42
N LEU A 67 9.76 -10.35 0.84
CA LEU A 67 9.72 -10.87 -0.53
C LEU A 67 8.74 -12.03 -0.68
N ILE A 68 8.70 -12.95 0.27
CA ILE A 68 7.73 -14.06 0.29
C ILE A 68 6.30 -13.52 0.39
N GLN A 69 6.06 -12.52 1.24
CA GLN A 69 4.77 -11.85 1.37
C GLN A 69 4.35 -11.20 0.05
N ILE A 70 5.24 -10.45 -0.60
CA ILE A 70 4.98 -9.85 -1.91
C ILE A 70 4.61 -10.91 -2.94
N ILE A 71 5.36 -12.00 -3.01
CA ILE A 71 5.09 -13.11 -3.95
C ILE A 71 3.72 -13.72 -3.65
N ALA A 72 3.42 -14.02 -2.39
CA ALA A 72 2.13 -14.58 -1.99
C ALA A 72 0.96 -13.64 -2.35
N VAL A 73 1.09 -12.34 -2.06
CA VAL A 73 0.10 -11.32 -2.40
C VAL A 73 -0.09 -11.26 -3.92
N LEU A 74 0.99 -11.19 -4.71
CA LEU A 74 0.92 -11.11 -6.17
C LEU A 74 0.26 -12.34 -6.79
N LEU A 75 0.56 -13.54 -6.29
CA LEU A 75 -0.05 -14.78 -6.75
C LEU A 75 -1.56 -14.81 -6.47
N MET A 76 -1.96 -14.45 -5.25
CA MET A 76 -3.36 -14.40 -4.85
C MET A 76 -4.14 -13.32 -5.61
N VAL A 77 -3.57 -12.14 -5.78
CA VAL A 77 -4.15 -11.05 -6.58
C VAL A 77 -4.34 -11.48 -8.04
N ARG A 78 -3.36 -12.16 -8.63
CA ARG A 78 -3.48 -12.71 -9.99
C ARG A 78 -4.58 -13.75 -10.09
N LEU A 79 -4.64 -14.67 -9.14
CA LEU A 79 -5.64 -15.74 -9.08
C LEU A 79 -7.05 -15.15 -8.96
N PHE A 80 -7.30 -14.33 -7.96
CA PHE A 80 -8.63 -13.75 -7.73
C PHE A 80 -9.00 -12.72 -8.79
N GLY A 81 -8.07 -11.91 -9.28
CA GLY A 81 -8.31 -11.01 -10.40
C GLY A 81 -8.75 -11.77 -11.67
N PHE A 82 -8.13 -12.91 -11.96
CA PHE A 82 -8.55 -13.79 -13.06
C PHE A 82 -9.94 -14.37 -12.82
N LEU A 83 -10.23 -14.91 -11.63
CA LEU A 83 -11.54 -15.46 -11.28
C LEU A 83 -12.66 -14.41 -11.39
N PHE A 84 -12.45 -13.22 -10.84
CA PHE A 84 -13.45 -12.15 -10.84
C PHE A 84 -13.71 -11.60 -12.25
N LYS A 85 -12.69 -11.52 -13.10
CA LYS A 85 -12.88 -11.16 -14.53
C LYS A 85 -13.76 -12.15 -15.27
N HIS A 86 -13.68 -13.44 -14.94
CA HIS A 86 -14.54 -14.47 -15.57
C HIS A 86 -16.03 -14.31 -15.22
N ILE A 87 -16.34 -13.76 -14.06
CA ILE A 87 -17.72 -13.44 -13.65
C ILE A 87 -18.15 -12.01 -14.01
N GLY A 88 -17.37 -11.31 -14.86
CA GLY A 88 -17.68 -9.97 -15.35
C GLY A 88 -17.42 -8.85 -14.36
N GLN A 89 -16.80 -9.13 -13.24
CA GLN A 89 -16.42 -8.12 -12.23
C GLN A 89 -15.08 -7.47 -12.56
N PRO A 90 -14.84 -6.20 -12.15
CA PRO A 90 -13.53 -5.58 -12.23
C PRO A 90 -12.48 -6.38 -11.46
N GLY A 91 -11.25 -6.44 -11.99
CA GLY A 91 -10.14 -7.17 -11.36
C GLY A 91 -9.81 -6.67 -9.96
N VAL A 92 -9.96 -5.37 -9.71
CA VAL A 92 -9.73 -4.75 -8.39
C VAL A 92 -10.59 -5.38 -7.28
N ILE A 93 -11.81 -5.82 -7.57
CA ILE A 93 -12.65 -6.52 -6.59
C ILE A 93 -11.99 -7.85 -6.21
N GLY A 94 -11.43 -8.57 -7.19
CA GLY A 94 -10.64 -9.77 -6.94
C GLY A 94 -9.39 -9.48 -6.10
N GLU A 95 -8.71 -8.35 -6.32
CA GLU A 95 -7.56 -7.91 -5.54
C GLU A 95 -7.92 -7.68 -4.06
N ILE A 96 -9.07 -7.02 -3.81
CA ILE A 96 -9.60 -6.82 -2.45
C ILE A 96 -9.92 -8.14 -1.78
N VAL A 97 -10.63 -9.05 -2.48
CA VAL A 97 -10.99 -10.37 -1.95
C VAL A 97 -9.73 -11.20 -1.68
N ALA A 98 -8.71 -11.13 -2.54
CA ALA A 98 -7.42 -11.78 -2.30
C ALA A 98 -6.77 -11.31 -0.99
N GLY A 99 -6.82 -10.00 -0.71
CA GLY A 99 -6.35 -9.44 0.57
C GLY A 99 -7.13 -9.96 1.78
N ILE A 100 -8.45 -10.05 1.69
CA ILE A 100 -9.30 -10.59 2.76
C ILE A 100 -8.98 -12.08 2.98
N VAL A 101 -8.79 -12.84 1.92
CA VAL A 101 -8.47 -14.28 2.00
C VAL A 101 -7.10 -14.52 2.62
N LEU A 102 -6.09 -13.69 2.28
CA LEU A 102 -4.77 -13.75 2.91
C LEU A 102 -4.75 -13.20 4.34
N GLY A 103 -5.77 -12.47 4.73
CA GLY A 103 -5.86 -11.85 6.04
C GLY A 103 -6.24 -12.80 7.19
N PRO A 104 -6.31 -12.25 8.41
CA PRO A 104 -6.63 -13.03 9.60
C PRO A 104 -8.02 -13.66 9.56
N SER A 105 -8.95 -13.08 8.80
CA SER A 105 -10.34 -13.53 8.73
C SER A 105 -10.52 -14.88 8.02
N VAL A 106 -9.68 -15.21 7.05
CA VAL A 106 -9.78 -16.48 6.30
C VAL A 106 -8.52 -17.31 6.54
N LEU A 107 -7.36 -16.87 6.03
CA LEU A 107 -6.13 -17.65 6.21
C LEU A 107 -5.77 -17.82 7.70
N GLY A 108 -5.88 -16.76 8.50
CA GLY A 108 -5.60 -16.83 9.94
C GLY A 108 -6.60 -17.68 10.71
N TYR A 109 -7.85 -17.73 10.29
CA TYR A 109 -8.88 -18.55 10.92
C TYR A 109 -8.75 -20.04 10.60
N PHE A 110 -8.57 -20.38 9.31
CA PHE A 110 -8.54 -21.79 8.86
C PHE A 110 -7.14 -22.41 8.96
N PHE A 111 -6.07 -21.62 8.81
CA PHE A 111 -4.68 -22.07 8.79
C PHE A 111 -3.79 -21.13 9.61
N PRO A 112 -3.96 -21.07 10.96
CA PRO A 112 -3.27 -20.10 11.81
C PRO A 112 -1.74 -20.23 11.74
N ASP A 113 -1.20 -21.44 11.67
CA ASP A 113 0.25 -21.68 11.59
C ASP A 113 0.84 -21.13 10.30
N VAL A 114 0.15 -21.32 9.16
CA VAL A 114 0.56 -20.79 7.85
C VAL A 114 0.48 -19.26 7.85
N PHE A 115 -0.56 -18.71 8.45
CA PHE A 115 -0.72 -17.27 8.56
C PHE A 115 0.40 -16.64 9.40
N GLN A 116 0.72 -17.21 10.56
CA GLN A 116 1.81 -16.70 11.41
C GLN A 116 3.19 -16.83 10.74
N ALA A 117 3.42 -17.91 10.00
CA ALA A 117 4.66 -18.10 9.27
C ALA A 117 4.79 -17.12 8.10
N LEU A 118 3.69 -16.81 7.39
CA LEU A 118 3.69 -15.92 6.24
C LEU A 118 3.60 -14.44 6.64
N PHE A 119 2.84 -14.12 7.68
CA PHE A 119 2.60 -12.76 8.17
C PHE A 119 2.93 -12.63 9.66
N PRO A 120 4.21 -12.84 10.07
CA PRO A 120 4.60 -12.61 11.46
C PRO A 120 4.38 -11.14 11.83
N PRO A 121 3.90 -10.85 13.06
CA PRO A 121 3.50 -9.50 13.47
C PRO A 121 4.57 -8.43 13.25
N GLU A 122 5.85 -8.78 13.46
CA GLU A 122 6.97 -7.87 13.29
C GLU A 122 7.17 -7.42 11.83
N SER A 123 6.75 -8.24 10.87
CA SER A 123 6.90 -7.96 9.44
C SER A 123 5.79 -7.07 8.87
N LEU A 124 4.65 -6.98 9.55
CA LEU A 124 3.48 -6.23 9.04
C LEU A 124 3.78 -4.74 8.87
N THR A 125 4.62 -4.16 9.71
CA THR A 125 5.05 -2.75 9.58
C THR A 125 5.77 -2.48 8.26
N ASN A 126 6.60 -3.42 7.79
CA ASN A 126 7.29 -3.28 6.50
C ASN A 126 6.31 -3.38 5.33
N LEU A 127 5.35 -4.28 5.43
CA LEU A 127 4.29 -4.44 4.43
C LEU A 127 3.38 -3.22 4.38
N GLU A 128 3.03 -2.65 5.53
CA GLU A 128 2.26 -1.41 5.64
C GLU A 128 3.01 -0.23 4.99
N LEU A 129 4.29 -0.05 5.30
CA LEU A 129 5.12 0.99 4.68
C LEU A 129 5.13 0.86 3.15
N LEU A 130 5.33 -0.36 2.64
CA LEU A 130 5.30 -0.64 1.20
C LEU A 130 3.95 -0.31 0.58
N SER A 131 2.85 -0.65 1.27
CA SER A 131 1.49 -0.33 0.87
C SER A 131 1.27 1.19 0.76
N GLN A 132 1.73 1.96 1.76
CA GLN A 132 1.62 3.43 1.75
C GLN A 132 2.40 4.05 0.57
N VAL A 133 3.64 3.60 0.35
CA VAL A 133 4.45 4.06 -0.81
C VAL A 133 3.75 3.69 -2.13
N GLY A 134 3.24 2.46 -2.23
CA GLY A 134 2.50 2.01 -3.41
C GLY A 134 1.25 2.85 -3.68
N LEU A 135 0.50 3.18 -2.63
CA LEU A 135 -0.69 4.04 -2.72
C LEU A 135 -0.32 5.46 -3.22
N VAL A 136 0.73 6.07 -2.67
CA VAL A 136 1.18 7.41 -3.10
C VAL A 136 1.57 7.41 -4.59
N LEU A 137 2.33 6.41 -5.03
CA LEU A 137 2.73 6.28 -6.43
C LEU A 137 1.51 6.04 -7.35
N PHE A 138 0.57 5.20 -6.92
CA PHE A 138 -0.67 4.95 -7.66
C PHE A 138 -1.50 6.23 -7.82
N MET A 139 -1.68 6.97 -6.72
CA MET A 139 -2.42 8.25 -6.74
C MET A 139 -1.75 9.30 -7.63
N PHE A 140 -0.42 9.32 -7.66
CA PHE A 140 0.34 10.19 -8.56
C PHE A 140 0.05 9.85 -10.03
N VAL A 141 0.08 8.56 -10.40
CA VAL A 141 -0.23 8.12 -11.78
C VAL A 141 -1.65 8.48 -12.18
N ILE A 142 -2.63 8.22 -11.30
CA ILE A 142 -4.03 8.62 -11.55
C ILE A 142 -4.16 10.13 -11.72
N GLY A 143 -3.47 10.90 -10.87
CA GLY A 143 -3.46 12.37 -10.96
C GLY A 143 -2.91 12.90 -12.29
N MET A 144 -1.91 12.21 -12.88
CA MET A 144 -1.37 12.57 -14.20
C MET A 144 -2.33 12.23 -15.36
N GLU A 145 -3.18 11.22 -15.21
CA GLU A 145 -4.16 10.83 -16.23
C GLU A 145 -5.40 11.74 -16.27
N LEU A 146 -5.62 12.55 -15.22
CA LEU A 146 -6.78 13.43 -15.13
C LEU A 146 -6.71 14.59 -16.13
N ASP A 147 -7.74 14.70 -16.98
CA ASP A 147 -7.92 15.84 -17.86
C ASP A 147 -8.68 16.97 -17.15
N PHE A 148 -7.91 17.93 -16.63
CA PHE A 148 -8.45 19.10 -15.93
C PHE A 148 -9.28 20.03 -16.85
N SER A 149 -9.15 19.94 -18.18
CA SER A 149 -9.93 20.78 -19.10
C SER A 149 -11.40 20.36 -19.12
N VAL A 150 -11.65 19.05 -19.10
CA VAL A 150 -13.01 18.49 -19.04
C VAL A 150 -13.65 18.79 -17.67
N LEU A 151 -12.83 18.71 -16.61
CA LEU A 151 -13.28 18.99 -15.24
C LEU A 151 -13.74 20.44 -15.07
N LYS A 152 -13.01 21.41 -15.62
CA LYS A 152 -13.32 22.85 -15.50
C LYS A 152 -14.71 23.21 -16.00
N ASN A 153 -15.19 22.52 -17.04
CA ASN A 153 -16.50 22.76 -17.62
C ASN A 153 -17.69 22.12 -16.85
N LYS A 154 -17.38 21.24 -15.89
CA LYS A 154 -18.38 20.46 -15.13
C LYS A 154 -18.29 20.63 -13.61
N ILE A 155 -17.62 21.69 -13.13
CA ILE A 155 -17.39 21.89 -11.69
C ILE A 155 -18.69 21.90 -10.89
N ASN A 156 -19.74 22.60 -11.36
CA ASN A 156 -20.99 22.67 -10.65
C ASN A 156 -21.70 21.31 -10.55
N GLU A 157 -21.72 20.53 -11.64
CA GLU A 157 -22.27 19.17 -11.66
C GLU A 157 -21.49 18.26 -10.70
N THR A 158 -20.15 18.32 -10.76
CA THR A 158 -19.25 17.58 -9.88
C THR A 158 -19.51 17.88 -8.41
N LEU A 159 -19.63 19.16 -8.03
CA LEU A 159 -19.89 19.56 -6.65
C LEU A 159 -21.25 19.06 -6.16
N VAL A 160 -22.31 19.18 -6.97
CA VAL A 160 -23.65 18.71 -6.59
C VAL A 160 -23.67 17.20 -6.40
N ILE A 161 -23.07 16.43 -7.33
CA ILE A 161 -23.01 14.98 -7.25
C ILE A 161 -22.23 14.54 -6.02
N SER A 162 -21.05 15.12 -5.80
CA SER A 162 -20.19 14.86 -4.65
C SER A 162 -20.93 15.12 -3.33
N HIS A 163 -21.46 16.31 -3.13
CA HIS A 163 -22.13 16.63 -1.87
C HIS A 163 -23.39 15.79 -1.65
N ALA A 164 -24.16 15.49 -2.69
CA ALA A 164 -25.28 14.56 -2.58
C ALA A 164 -24.83 13.15 -2.20
N GLY A 165 -23.71 12.68 -2.81
CA GLY A 165 -23.08 11.39 -2.50
C GLY A 165 -22.58 11.26 -1.07
N ILE A 166 -22.20 12.37 -0.42
CA ILE A 166 -21.79 12.39 0.98
C ILE A 166 -22.98 12.60 1.91
N LEU A 167 -23.80 13.63 1.68
CA LEU A 167 -24.84 14.05 2.62
C LEU A 167 -25.94 13.01 2.79
N VAL A 168 -26.36 12.36 1.71
CA VAL A 168 -27.45 11.37 1.77
C VAL A 168 -27.04 10.13 2.58
N PRO A 169 -25.91 9.45 2.29
CA PRO A 169 -25.47 8.32 3.12
C PRO A 169 -25.13 8.75 4.55
N PHE A 170 -24.57 9.94 4.76
CA PHE A 170 -24.27 10.47 6.08
C PHE A 170 -25.54 10.60 6.94
N PHE A 171 -26.58 11.20 6.38
CA PHE A 171 -27.87 11.29 7.04
C PHE A 171 -28.47 9.90 7.33
N LEU A 172 -28.46 9.01 6.35
CA LEU A 172 -28.96 7.64 6.53
C LEU A 172 -28.17 6.87 7.59
N GLY A 173 -26.85 7.06 7.68
CA GLY A 173 -26.01 6.50 8.72
C GLY A 173 -26.35 7.00 10.11
N ILE A 174 -26.62 8.31 10.26
CA ILE A 174 -27.11 8.89 11.52
C ILE A 174 -28.46 8.28 11.89
N VAL A 175 -29.37 8.15 10.94
CA VAL A 175 -30.70 7.53 11.17
C VAL A 175 -30.53 6.07 11.55
N ALA A 176 -29.69 5.30 10.87
CA ALA A 176 -29.40 3.90 11.21
C ALA A 176 -28.83 3.73 12.63
N SER A 177 -28.09 4.73 13.12
CA SER A 177 -27.55 4.72 14.47
C SER A 177 -28.59 4.60 15.57
N TYR A 178 -29.84 5.04 15.35
CA TYR A 178 -30.92 4.89 16.34
C TYR A 178 -31.23 3.43 16.66
N TRP A 179 -31.04 2.52 15.69
CA TRP A 179 -31.33 1.09 15.87
C TRP A 179 -30.14 0.28 16.38
N ILE A 180 -28.91 0.74 16.07
CA ILE A 180 -27.72 -0.04 16.37
C ILE A 180 -26.94 0.48 17.60
N TYR A 181 -27.28 1.65 18.11
CA TYR A 181 -26.52 2.30 19.19
C TYR A 181 -26.48 1.46 20.47
N GLU A 182 -27.64 0.94 20.91
CA GLU A 182 -27.74 0.19 22.17
C GLU A 182 -26.93 -1.11 22.15
N GLU A 183 -26.81 -1.73 20.98
CA GLU A 183 -26.13 -3.02 20.81
C GLU A 183 -24.62 -2.87 20.56
N TYR A 184 -24.22 -1.83 19.77
CA TYR A 184 -22.85 -1.72 19.26
C TYR A 184 -22.05 -0.57 19.87
N ALA A 185 -22.65 0.35 20.61
CA ALA A 185 -21.90 1.42 21.25
C ALA A 185 -21.08 0.88 22.43
N ALA A 186 -19.79 1.25 22.48
CA ALA A 186 -18.98 0.94 23.66
C ALA A 186 -19.54 1.66 24.89
N ALA A 187 -19.43 1.00 26.06
CA ALA A 187 -19.82 1.59 27.33
C ALA A 187 -19.16 2.96 27.50
N GLN A 188 -19.95 4.00 27.80
CA GLN A 188 -19.55 5.42 27.92
C GLN A 188 -19.43 6.20 26.60
N THR A 189 -19.72 5.64 25.44
CA THR A 189 -19.77 6.43 24.18
C THR A 189 -21.10 7.15 24.08
N ALA A 190 -21.08 8.48 23.99
CA ALA A 190 -22.30 9.27 23.77
C ALA A 190 -22.89 9.02 22.38
N PHE A 191 -24.22 9.16 22.24
CA PHE A 191 -24.91 8.94 20.96
C PHE A 191 -24.35 9.80 19.81
N LEU A 192 -24.07 11.07 20.07
CA LEU A 192 -23.63 12.01 19.01
C LEU A 192 -22.31 11.57 18.35
N PRO A 193 -21.22 11.30 19.06
CA PRO A 193 -19.99 10.78 18.45
C PRO A 193 -20.20 9.47 17.67
N PHE A 194 -21.00 8.56 18.23
CA PHE A 194 -21.31 7.29 17.59
C PHE A 194 -22.07 7.49 16.27
N ALA A 195 -23.16 8.29 16.29
CA ALA A 195 -23.97 8.56 15.11
C ALA A 195 -23.19 9.30 14.02
N LEU A 196 -22.35 10.28 14.40
CA LEU A 196 -21.47 10.96 13.45
C LEU A 196 -20.44 10.01 12.84
N PHE A 197 -19.89 9.07 13.64
CA PHE A 197 -18.94 8.08 13.13
C PHE A 197 -19.60 7.09 12.16
N ILE A 198 -20.78 6.59 12.46
CA ILE A 198 -21.55 5.75 11.54
C ILE A 198 -21.91 6.51 10.27
N GLY A 199 -22.36 7.77 10.41
CA GLY A 199 -22.69 8.64 9.29
C GLY A 199 -21.50 8.80 8.33
N ILE A 200 -20.32 9.17 8.84
CA ILE A 200 -19.15 9.36 8.00
C ILE A 200 -18.67 8.04 7.40
N SER A 201 -18.73 6.94 8.14
CA SER A 201 -18.35 5.61 7.65
C SER A 201 -19.18 5.15 6.45
N MET A 202 -20.46 5.54 6.38
CA MET A 202 -21.34 5.24 5.24
C MET A 202 -21.16 6.20 4.07
N SER A 203 -20.52 7.36 4.28
CA SER A 203 -20.41 8.43 3.27
C SER A 203 -19.13 8.40 2.47
N ILE A 204 -18.10 7.75 3.00
CA ILE A 204 -16.76 7.77 2.38
C ILE A 204 -16.75 6.91 1.11
N THR A 205 -16.44 7.55 -0.01
CA THR A 205 -16.22 6.89 -1.30
C THR A 205 -14.71 6.67 -1.48
N ALA A 206 -14.30 5.44 -1.80
CA ALA A 206 -12.89 5.13 -2.02
C ALA A 206 -12.44 5.56 -3.42
N PHE A 207 -11.93 6.78 -3.57
CA PHE A 207 -11.42 7.30 -4.84
C PHE A 207 -10.44 6.35 -5.56
N PRO A 208 -9.43 5.73 -4.89
CA PRO A 208 -8.50 4.83 -5.57
C PRO A 208 -9.17 3.61 -6.22
N VAL A 209 -10.18 3.06 -5.54
CA VAL A 209 -10.94 1.90 -6.05
C VAL A 209 -11.78 2.29 -7.26
N LEU A 210 -12.49 3.41 -7.19
CA LEU A 210 -13.28 3.91 -8.31
C LEU A 210 -12.41 4.25 -9.51
N ALA A 211 -11.29 4.94 -9.31
CA ALA A 211 -10.34 5.27 -10.35
C ALA A 211 -9.81 4.00 -11.06
N ARG A 212 -9.49 2.97 -10.29
CA ARG A 212 -9.05 1.68 -10.83
C ARG A 212 -10.13 0.99 -11.66
N ILE A 213 -11.39 1.00 -11.19
CA ILE A 213 -12.52 0.43 -11.94
C ILE A 213 -12.72 1.17 -13.28
N ILE A 214 -12.71 2.50 -13.25
CA ILE A 214 -12.88 3.33 -14.45
C ILE A 214 -11.74 3.11 -15.44
N GLN A 215 -10.50 2.98 -14.95
CA GLN A 215 -9.34 2.66 -15.77
C GLN A 215 -9.46 1.27 -16.41
N GLU A 216 -9.82 0.23 -15.66
CA GLU A 216 -10.02 -1.12 -16.18
C GLU A 216 -11.15 -1.21 -17.22
N ARG A 217 -12.17 -0.35 -17.10
CA ARG A 217 -13.28 -0.25 -18.06
C ARG A 217 -12.97 0.66 -19.24
N ASN A 218 -11.76 1.22 -19.35
CA ASN A 218 -11.33 2.19 -20.37
C ASN A 218 -12.26 3.42 -20.47
N MET A 219 -12.78 3.87 -19.33
CA MET A 219 -13.74 4.97 -19.26
C MET A 219 -13.10 6.29 -18.81
N THR A 220 -11.80 6.35 -18.55
CA THR A 220 -11.07 7.54 -18.05
C THR A 220 -11.27 8.79 -18.92
N LYS A 221 -11.38 8.60 -20.24
CA LYS A 221 -11.59 9.68 -21.23
C LYS A 221 -13.06 9.94 -21.58
N THR A 222 -13.99 9.19 -21.00
CA THR A 222 -15.42 9.42 -21.23
C THR A 222 -15.93 10.53 -20.33
N SER A 223 -16.98 11.23 -20.75
CA SER A 223 -17.66 12.27 -19.94
C SER A 223 -18.11 11.74 -18.58
N LEU A 224 -18.66 10.52 -18.54
CA LEU A 224 -19.10 9.87 -17.31
C LEU A 224 -17.91 9.52 -16.40
N GLY A 225 -16.85 8.90 -16.96
CA GLY A 225 -15.66 8.50 -16.21
C GLY A 225 -14.95 9.71 -15.61
N THR A 226 -14.76 10.77 -16.39
CA THR A 226 -14.14 12.02 -15.91
C THR A 226 -14.98 12.66 -14.79
N LEU A 227 -16.31 12.72 -14.94
CA LEU A 227 -17.20 13.25 -13.93
C LEU A 227 -17.17 12.44 -12.64
N ALA A 228 -17.19 11.10 -12.75
CA ALA A 228 -17.13 10.20 -11.61
C ALA A 228 -15.79 10.30 -10.85
N ILE A 229 -14.66 10.33 -11.56
CA ILE A 229 -13.33 10.50 -10.97
C ILE A 229 -13.23 11.85 -10.25
N ALA A 230 -13.73 12.92 -10.89
CA ALA A 230 -13.68 14.25 -10.33
C ALA A 230 -14.57 14.38 -9.06
N SER A 231 -15.77 13.81 -9.09
CA SER A 231 -16.66 13.79 -7.93
C SER A 231 -16.03 13.02 -6.77
N ALA A 232 -15.49 11.82 -7.04
CA ALA A 232 -14.86 11.01 -6.02
C ALA A 232 -13.58 11.66 -5.43
N ALA A 233 -12.79 12.38 -6.25
CA ALA A 233 -11.65 13.15 -5.74
C ALA A 233 -12.08 14.29 -4.80
N ASN A 234 -13.21 14.97 -5.11
CA ASN A 234 -13.79 15.97 -4.21
C ASN A 234 -14.39 15.33 -2.95
N ASP A 235 -15.00 14.14 -3.09
CA ASP A 235 -15.53 13.36 -1.96
C ASP A 235 -14.41 13.01 -0.97
N ASP A 236 -13.26 12.54 -1.45
CA ASP A 236 -12.12 12.21 -0.58
C ASP A 236 -11.71 13.41 0.29
N VAL A 237 -11.49 14.58 -0.32
CA VAL A 237 -11.12 15.79 0.44
C VAL A 237 -12.18 16.15 1.47
N THR A 238 -13.45 16.16 1.05
CA THR A 238 -14.58 16.52 1.92
C THR A 238 -14.76 15.50 3.05
N ALA A 239 -14.65 14.21 2.76
CA ALA A 239 -14.76 13.12 3.73
C ALA A 239 -13.65 13.19 4.78
N TRP A 240 -12.40 13.45 4.39
CA TRP A 240 -11.30 13.62 5.34
C TRP A 240 -11.48 14.84 6.24
N CYS A 241 -12.00 15.96 5.71
CA CYS A 241 -12.34 17.12 6.52
C CYS A 241 -13.46 16.80 7.53
N LEU A 242 -14.52 16.12 7.09
CA LEU A 242 -15.61 15.68 7.97
C LEU A 242 -15.11 14.67 9.02
N LEU A 243 -14.28 13.72 8.64
CA LEU A 243 -13.69 12.76 9.57
C LEU A 243 -12.86 13.47 10.64
N ALA A 244 -12.08 14.48 10.28
CA ALA A 244 -11.32 15.28 11.25
C ALA A 244 -12.25 15.99 12.25
N VAL A 245 -13.39 16.51 11.79
CA VAL A 245 -14.43 17.12 12.66
C VAL A 245 -15.02 16.06 13.61
N VAL A 246 -15.38 14.89 13.09
CA VAL A 246 -15.97 13.80 13.89
C VAL A 246 -14.99 13.32 14.95
N ILE A 247 -13.71 13.11 14.59
CA ILE A 247 -12.65 12.72 15.53
C ILE A 247 -12.45 13.79 16.62
N ALA A 248 -12.48 15.07 16.23
CA ALA A 248 -12.35 16.16 17.19
C ALA A 248 -13.50 16.18 18.21
N ILE A 249 -14.73 15.97 17.76
CA ILE A 249 -15.91 15.88 18.63
C ILE A 249 -15.81 14.66 19.54
N ALA A 250 -15.37 13.51 19.00
CA ALA A 250 -15.27 12.27 19.75
C ALA A 250 -14.18 12.28 20.83
N LYS A 251 -13.01 12.89 20.54
CA LYS A 251 -11.83 12.83 21.43
C LYS A 251 -11.78 13.92 22.48
N ALA A 252 -12.18 15.13 22.17
CA ALA A 252 -11.86 16.30 23.01
C ALA A 252 -13.06 17.17 23.37
N GLY A 253 -14.21 16.95 22.80
CA GLY A 253 -15.33 17.86 22.95
C GLY A 253 -15.05 19.30 22.47
N THR A 254 -13.90 19.56 21.82
CA THR A 254 -13.50 20.88 21.36
C THR A 254 -13.53 20.97 19.84
N PHE A 255 -14.39 21.82 19.35
CA PHE A 255 -14.51 22.16 17.93
C PHE A 255 -13.24 22.84 17.35
N ALA A 256 -12.39 23.39 18.24
CA ALA A 256 -11.17 24.09 17.85
C ALA A 256 -10.16 23.20 17.09
N SER A 257 -9.97 21.94 17.49
CA SER A 257 -9.03 21.05 16.81
C SER A 257 -9.46 20.71 15.37
N ALA A 258 -10.78 20.65 15.10
CA ALA A 258 -11.28 20.49 13.75
C ALA A 258 -10.98 21.70 12.86
N LEU A 259 -11.11 22.91 13.40
CA LEU A 259 -10.78 24.15 12.67
C LEU A 259 -9.30 24.22 12.28
N TYR A 260 -8.40 23.77 13.16
CA TYR A 260 -6.98 23.67 12.82
C TYR A 260 -6.72 22.69 11.67
N ALA A 261 -7.34 21.50 11.68
CA ALA A 261 -7.17 20.52 10.61
C ALA A 261 -7.71 21.05 9.26
N ILE A 262 -8.88 21.68 9.25
CA ILE A 262 -9.45 22.30 8.06
C ILE A 262 -8.56 23.44 7.56
N GLY A 263 -8.07 24.31 8.47
CA GLY A 263 -7.18 25.42 8.14
C GLY A 263 -5.86 24.95 7.52
N LEU A 264 -5.23 23.90 8.07
CA LEU A 264 -3.99 23.31 7.54
C LEU A 264 -4.22 22.66 6.17
N THR A 265 -5.36 22.00 5.97
CA THR A 265 -5.73 21.41 4.67
C THR A 265 -5.91 22.50 3.62
N ALA A 266 -6.63 23.57 3.94
CA ALA A 266 -6.81 24.72 3.05
C ALA A 266 -5.46 25.39 2.71
N LEU A 267 -4.59 25.57 3.70
CA LEU A 267 -3.24 26.11 3.51
C LEU A 267 -2.41 25.21 2.59
N TYR A 268 -2.46 23.91 2.79
CA TYR A 268 -1.79 22.94 1.90
C TYR A 268 -2.27 23.06 0.46
N ILE A 269 -3.58 23.11 0.23
CA ILE A 269 -4.16 23.26 -1.10
C ILE A 269 -3.67 24.57 -1.76
N ILE A 270 -3.69 25.69 -1.02
CA ILE A 270 -3.23 26.98 -1.51
C ILE A 270 -1.75 26.90 -1.92
N ILE A 271 -0.88 26.34 -1.07
CA ILE A 271 0.56 26.18 -1.36
C ILE A 271 0.74 25.32 -2.63
N MET A 272 0.02 24.21 -2.76
CA MET A 272 0.14 23.33 -3.92
C MET A 272 -0.25 24.04 -5.23
N PHE A 273 -1.33 24.81 -5.23
CA PHE A 273 -1.78 25.52 -6.44
C PHE A 273 -1.00 26.79 -6.74
N MET A 274 -0.60 27.56 -5.72
CA MET A 274 0.04 28.87 -5.92
C MET A 274 1.57 28.79 -6.01
N VAL A 275 2.19 27.77 -5.39
CA VAL A 275 3.66 27.67 -5.31
C VAL A 275 4.15 26.44 -6.09
N VAL A 276 3.67 25.24 -5.72
CA VAL A 276 4.24 23.98 -6.23
C VAL A 276 3.89 23.79 -7.71
N ARG A 277 2.63 23.98 -8.09
CA ARG A 277 2.18 23.82 -9.48
C ARG A 277 2.92 24.74 -10.46
N PRO A 278 3.03 26.07 -10.24
CA PRO A 278 3.75 26.94 -11.17
C PRO A 278 5.26 26.65 -11.16
N PHE A 279 5.83 26.23 -10.03
CA PHE A 279 7.23 25.81 -9.95
C PHE A 279 7.47 24.57 -10.82
N LEU A 280 6.67 23.51 -10.66
CA LEU A 280 6.79 22.28 -11.46
C LEU A 280 6.57 22.55 -12.96
N LYS A 281 5.62 23.44 -13.29
CA LYS A 281 5.41 23.85 -14.69
C LYS A 281 6.65 24.48 -15.28
N LYS A 282 7.32 25.41 -14.57
CA LYS A 282 8.59 26.03 -15.01
C LYS A 282 9.70 24.99 -15.18
N VAL A 283 9.81 24.05 -14.24
CA VAL A 283 10.78 22.95 -14.34
C VAL A 283 10.52 22.12 -15.59
N GLY A 284 9.26 21.73 -15.83
CA GLY A 284 8.87 20.95 -17.02
C GLY A 284 9.17 21.68 -18.34
N GLU A 285 8.90 23.00 -18.43
CA GLU A 285 9.21 23.82 -19.61
C GLU A 285 10.71 23.93 -19.88
N VAL A 286 11.54 23.98 -18.82
CA VAL A 286 13.01 23.99 -18.97
C VAL A 286 13.53 22.68 -19.55
N TYR A 287 12.98 21.54 -19.12
CA TYR A 287 13.39 20.23 -19.65
C TYR A 287 12.84 19.95 -21.05
N ALA A 288 11.61 20.36 -21.36
CA ALA A 288 11.02 20.18 -22.70
C ALA A 288 11.71 21.02 -23.79
N ASN A 289 12.34 22.12 -23.43
CA ASN A 289 13.11 22.97 -24.39
C ASN A 289 14.56 22.48 -24.58
N GLN A 290 14.98 21.39 -23.97
CA GLN A 290 16.32 20.78 -24.11
C GLN A 290 16.34 19.57 -25.06
N GLU A 291 15.18 19.10 -25.53
CA GLU A 291 15.04 18.13 -26.63
C GLU A 291 14.67 18.85 -27.94
#